data_d0f846b708e712a02822a1ec73a9d873
#
_entry.id   d0f846b708e712a02822a1ec73a9d873
#
_cell.length_a   1.000
_cell.length_b   1.000
_cell.length_c   1.000
_cell.angle_alpha   90.00
_cell.angle_beta   90.00
_cell.angle_gamma   90.00
#
_symmetry.space_group_name_H-M   'P 1'
#
loop_
_entity.id
_entity.type
_entity.pdbx_description
1 polymer ?
#
loop_
_entity_poly.entity_id
_entity_poly.type
_entity_poly.pdbx_seq_one_letter_code
_entity_poly.pdbx_strand_id
1 'polypeptide(L)'
;MADVPHITLAKLPLANLRRKPFRTSALVIVVVMLTVAFYGGALLSMNLNNGLNSMRERMGADLMVTPQNTKNQAEALLTGNSSSTFYFTNDIGSQIAEADGVGESTVQTYISSLAAACCDEKVQIIGFNPDTDFVITPWVASQFDGTLRRGQIIAGASINVSDNNTVKLYGHEFPVAAQLADTGTSLDNSVFVNLDTVPDVVSYSAQVGHAAIPEEYAGKAVSAVLVKVKDGYSAQQVASNIAKATGIKSLGYVY
;
A
#
# COMPACT_ATOMS: atom_id res chain seq x y z
N MET A 1 -54.44 -59.34 -23.36
CA MET A 1 -53.51 -59.27 -22.25
C MET A 1 -52.90 -57.84 -22.31
N ALA A 2 -53.29 -57.00 -21.38
CA ALA A 2 -52.81 -55.64 -21.32
C ALA A 2 -51.39 -55.66 -20.73
N ASP A 3 -50.44 -55.08 -21.46
CA ASP A 3 -49.04 -54.94 -21.06
C ASP A 3 -48.98 -53.99 -19.87
N VAL A 4 -48.64 -54.50 -18.70
CA VAL A 4 -48.48 -53.67 -17.47
C VAL A 4 -47.11 -53.04 -17.50
N PRO A 5 -46.99 -51.70 -17.62
CA PRO A 5 -45.71 -51.06 -17.70
C PRO A 5 -44.92 -51.25 -16.39
N HIS A 6 -43.81 -51.95 -16.44
CA HIS A 6 -42.91 -52.14 -15.33
C HIS A 6 -42.31 -50.80 -14.96
N ILE A 7 -42.81 -50.12 -13.92
CA ILE A 7 -42.29 -48.90 -13.36
C ILE A 7 -41.07 -49.27 -12.52
N THR A 8 -39.89 -49.05 -13.03
CA THR A 8 -38.63 -49.19 -12.28
C THR A 8 -38.61 -48.20 -11.11
N LEU A 9 -38.11 -48.61 -9.94
CA LEU A 9 -38.01 -47.80 -8.71
C LEU A 9 -37.38 -46.42 -8.96
N ALA A 10 -36.45 -46.30 -9.93
CA ALA A 10 -35.84 -45.05 -10.34
C ALA A 10 -36.77 -44.08 -11.11
N LYS A 11 -37.87 -44.57 -11.70
CA LYS A 11 -38.84 -43.74 -12.45
C LYS A 11 -39.98 -43.20 -11.57
N LEU A 12 -40.17 -43.76 -10.37
CA LEU A 12 -41.20 -43.32 -9.43
C LEU A 12 -41.05 -41.86 -8.96
N PRO A 13 -39.86 -41.38 -8.57
CA PRO A 13 -39.67 -39.97 -8.21
C PRO A 13 -39.98 -39.02 -9.37
N LEU A 14 -39.55 -39.39 -10.58
CA LEU A 14 -39.74 -38.55 -11.78
C LEU A 14 -41.23 -38.44 -12.17
N ALA A 15 -41.97 -39.53 -12.05
CA ALA A 15 -43.41 -39.57 -12.31
C ALA A 15 -44.19 -38.75 -11.26
N ASN A 16 -43.74 -38.74 -10.01
CA ASN A 16 -44.39 -37.97 -8.93
C ASN A 16 -44.13 -36.46 -9.08
N LEU A 17 -42.90 -36.06 -9.51
CA LEU A 17 -42.53 -34.69 -9.86
C LEU A 17 -43.43 -34.12 -10.98
N ARG A 18 -43.76 -34.93 -11.98
CA ARG A 18 -44.58 -34.54 -13.14
C ARG A 18 -46.08 -34.41 -12.81
N ARG A 19 -46.55 -35.08 -11.75
CA ARG A 19 -47.98 -35.05 -11.33
C ARG A 19 -48.35 -33.82 -10.49
N LYS A 20 -47.36 -33.10 -9.90
CA LYS A 20 -47.60 -31.94 -9.05
C LYS A 20 -46.66 -30.77 -9.48
N PRO A 21 -46.89 -30.19 -10.67
CA PRO A 21 -45.95 -29.23 -11.26
C PRO A 21 -45.71 -27.98 -10.39
N PHE A 22 -46.76 -27.44 -9.77
CA PHE A 22 -46.63 -26.25 -8.91
C PHE A 22 -45.76 -26.49 -7.67
N ARG A 23 -45.89 -27.61 -7.00
CA ARG A 23 -45.10 -27.98 -5.84
C ARG A 23 -43.64 -28.25 -6.21
N THR A 24 -43.42 -28.85 -7.39
CA THR A 24 -42.11 -29.15 -7.92
C THR A 24 -41.39 -27.89 -8.33
N SER A 25 -42.05 -26.95 -9.03
CA SER A 25 -41.45 -25.69 -9.42
C SER A 25 -41.07 -24.82 -8.21
N ALA A 26 -41.91 -24.77 -7.18
CA ALA A 26 -41.60 -24.08 -5.93
C ALA A 26 -40.34 -24.64 -5.25
N LEU A 27 -40.23 -25.98 -5.17
CA LEU A 27 -39.02 -26.62 -4.61
C LEU A 27 -37.76 -26.33 -5.44
N VAL A 28 -37.85 -26.40 -6.77
CA VAL A 28 -36.73 -26.08 -7.66
C VAL A 28 -36.29 -24.65 -7.49
N ILE A 29 -37.22 -23.69 -7.42
CA ILE A 29 -36.90 -22.27 -7.19
C ILE A 29 -36.16 -22.09 -5.86
N VAL A 30 -36.63 -22.71 -4.78
CA VAL A 30 -35.96 -22.63 -3.46
C VAL A 30 -34.57 -23.22 -3.51
N VAL A 31 -34.37 -24.38 -4.14
CA VAL A 31 -33.06 -25.01 -4.27
C VAL A 31 -32.12 -24.14 -5.11
N VAL A 32 -32.60 -23.57 -6.22
CA VAL A 32 -31.80 -22.65 -7.05
C VAL A 32 -31.42 -21.41 -6.27
N MET A 33 -32.34 -20.78 -5.54
CA MET A 33 -32.04 -19.61 -4.71
C MET A 33 -30.98 -19.92 -3.64
N LEU A 34 -31.12 -21.05 -2.94
CA LEU A 34 -30.14 -21.47 -1.93
C LEU A 34 -28.77 -21.75 -2.56
N THR A 35 -28.75 -22.39 -3.72
CA THR A 35 -27.50 -22.68 -4.44
C THR A 35 -26.80 -21.39 -4.88
N VAL A 36 -27.56 -20.45 -5.45
CA VAL A 36 -27.00 -19.13 -5.87
C VAL A 36 -26.50 -18.34 -4.65
N ALA A 37 -27.25 -18.34 -3.55
CA ALA A 37 -26.84 -17.64 -2.34
C ALA A 37 -25.56 -18.25 -1.72
N PHE A 38 -25.49 -19.58 -1.66
CA PHE A 38 -24.34 -20.28 -1.09
C PHE A 38 -23.09 -20.15 -1.98
N TYR A 39 -23.26 -20.39 -3.28
CA TYR A 39 -22.15 -20.30 -4.24
C TYR A 39 -21.68 -18.86 -4.44
N GLY A 40 -22.61 -17.92 -4.54
CA GLY A 40 -22.29 -16.48 -4.61
C GLY A 40 -21.58 -15.99 -3.37
N GLY A 41 -22.02 -16.40 -2.19
CA GLY A 41 -21.35 -16.08 -0.93
C GLY A 41 -19.93 -16.66 -0.84
N ALA A 42 -19.76 -17.90 -1.28
CA ALA A 42 -18.43 -18.54 -1.31
C ALA A 42 -17.47 -17.85 -2.29
N LEU A 43 -17.94 -17.51 -3.49
CA LEU A 43 -17.15 -16.78 -4.48
C LEU A 43 -16.77 -15.38 -3.98
N LEU A 44 -17.72 -14.67 -3.36
CA LEU A 44 -17.46 -13.35 -2.79
C LEU A 44 -16.41 -13.42 -1.68
N SER A 45 -16.53 -14.40 -0.79
CA SER A 45 -15.56 -14.61 0.29
C SER A 45 -14.17 -14.96 -0.24
N MET A 46 -14.07 -15.82 -1.27
CA MET A 46 -12.78 -16.15 -1.90
C MET A 46 -12.15 -14.93 -2.58
N ASN A 47 -12.95 -14.16 -3.34
CA ASN A 47 -12.46 -12.96 -4.01
C ASN A 47 -12.04 -11.89 -3.01
N LEU A 48 -12.78 -11.72 -1.91
CA LEU A 48 -12.43 -10.78 -0.85
C LEU A 48 -11.12 -11.20 -0.16
N ASN A 49 -10.97 -12.47 0.19
CA ASN A 49 -9.73 -12.98 0.79
C ASN A 49 -8.53 -12.84 -0.15
N ASN A 50 -8.70 -13.16 -1.43
CA ASN A 50 -7.65 -13.00 -2.43
C ASN A 50 -7.29 -11.53 -2.63
N GLY A 51 -8.29 -10.63 -2.63
CA GLY A 51 -8.09 -9.18 -2.68
C GLY A 51 -7.33 -8.66 -1.47
N LEU A 52 -7.71 -9.08 -0.26
CA LEU A 52 -7.03 -8.70 0.98
C LEU A 52 -5.60 -9.24 1.06
N ASN A 53 -5.37 -10.48 0.64
CA ASN A 53 -4.02 -11.05 0.59
C ASN A 53 -3.15 -10.33 -0.46
N SER A 54 -3.70 -10.05 -1.65
CA SER A 54 -3.02 -9.26 -2.67
C SER A 54 -2.71 -7.84 -2.19
N MET A 55 -3.61 -7.20 -1.43
CA MET A 55 -3.34 -5.91 -0.78
C MET A 55 -2.23 -6.02 0.27
N ARG A 56 -2.24 -7.08 1.10
CA ARG A 56 -1.18 -7.34 2.08
C ARG A 56 0.18 -7.54 1.42
N GLU A 57 0.23 -8.36 0.38
CA GLU A 57 1.45 -8.59 -0.40
C GLU A 57 1.95 -7.31 -1.09
N ARG A 58 1.02 -6.44 -1.50
CA ARG A 58 1.33 -5.16 -2.15
C ARG A 58 1.65 -4.03 -1.18
N MET A 59 1.12 -4.04 0.05
CA MET A 59 1.56 -3.09 1.09
C MET A 59 2.99 -3.37 1.55
N GLY A 60 3.54 -4.55 1.24
CA GLY A 60 4.95 -4.88 1.33
C GLY A 60 5.53 -4.94 2.74
N ALA A 61 4.95 -4.25 3.71
CA ALA A 61 5.44 -4.17 5.08
C ALA A 61 4.39 -4.67 6.08
N ASP A 62 4.84 -5.43 7.07
CA ASP A 62 4.00 -5.89 8.19
C ASP A 62 3.95 -4.88 9.33
N LEU A 63 4.95 -4.00 9.39
CA LEU A 63 5.11 -3.02 10.45
C LEU A 63 5.77 -1.76 9.91
N MET A 64 5.21 -0.60 10.22
CA MET A 64 5.80 0.71 9.98
C MET A 64 6.19 1.35 11.31
N VAL A 65 7.46 1.66 11.48
CA VAL A 65 8.01 2.31 12.66
C VAL A 65 8.18 3.79 12.40
N THR A 66 7.60 4.63 13.25
CA THR A 66 7.59 6.09 13.09
C THR A 66 8.05 6.79 14.37
N PRO A 67 8.40 8.09 14.32
CA PRO A 67 8.65 8.88 15.52
C PRO A 67 7.45 8.87 16.48
N GLN A 68 7.72 9.10 17.75
CA GLN A 68 6.66 9.23 18.77
C GLN A 68 5.68 10.34 18.38
N ASN A 69 4.40 10.13 18.68
CA ASN A 69 3.30 11.07 18.42
C ASN A 69 3.00 11.35 16.94
N THR A 70 3.61 10.63 16.00
CA THR A 70 3.33 10.78 14.56
C THR A 70 2.44 9.67 14.00
N LYS A 71 1.97 8.74 14.84
CA LYS A 71 1.12 7.63 14.41
C LYS A 71 -0.11 8.08 13.61
N ASN A 72 -0.85 9.06 14.10
CA ASN A 72 -2.02 9.59 13.40
C ASN A 72 -1.67 10.25 12.06
N GLN A 73 -0.49 10.88 11.96
CA GLN A 73 0.00 11.47 10.72
C GLN A 73 0.40 10.38 9.72
N ALA A 74 1.05 9.32 10.20
CA ALA A 74 1.41 8.16 9.38
C ALA A 74 0.17 7.42 8.88
N GLU A 75 -0.83 7.19 9.73
CA GLU A 75 -2.11 6.60 9.32
C GLU A 75 -2.86 7.48 8.31
N ALA A 76 -2.89 8.80 8.52
CA ALA A 76 -3.52 9.74 7.59
C ALA A 76 -2.80 9.76 6.23
N LEU A 77 -1.48 9.61 6.22
CA LEU A 77 -0.69 9.49 5.00
C LEU A 77 -1.01 8.20 4.25
N LEU A 78 -1.07 7.06 4.93
CA LEU A 78 -1.41 5.77 4.32
C LEU A 78 -2.84 5.74 3.77
N THR A 79 -3.77 6.46 4.40
CA THR A 79 -5.17 6.56 3.93
C THR A 79 -5.39 7.63 2.87
N GLY A 80 -4.37 8.40 2.51
CA GLY A 80 -4.45 9.46 1.50
C GLY A 80 -5.15 10.73 1.96
N ASN A 81 -5.44 10.87 3.26
CA ASN A 81 -6.21 12.00 3.80
C ASN A 81 -5.40 13.29 3.94
N SER A 82 -4.06 13.20 4.06
CA SER A 82 -3.21 14.39 4.15
C SER A 82 -1.76 14.07 3.83
N SER A 83 -1.05 15.04 3.23
CA SER A 83 0.40 15.02 3.17
C SER A 83 1.00 15.49 4.50
N SER A 84 2.06 14.86 4.96
CA SER A 84 2.70 15.14 6.23
C SER A 84 4.21 15.11 6.12
N THR A 85 4.88 15.90 6.96
CA THR A 85 6.33 15.84 7.15
C THR A 85 6.60 15.50 8.62
N PHE A 86 7.30 14.40 8.84
CA PHE A 86 7.80 13.99 10.15
C PHE A 86 9.09 13.18 9.94
N TYR A 87 9.96 13.16 10.90
CA TYR A 87 11.24 12.45 10.80
C TYR A 87 11.83 12.16 12.17
N PHE A 88 12.70 11.17 12.21
CA PHE A 88 13.57 10.91 13.34
C PHE A 88 14.75 11.88 13.31
N THR A 89 15.17 12.31 14.48
CA THR A 89 16.39 13.14 14.65
C THR A 89 17.66 12.28 14.73
N ASN A 90 17.52 10.98 14.95
CA ASN A 90 18.60 10.02 15.05
C ASN A 90 18.50 8.99 13.92
N ASP A 91 19.64 8.48 13.47
CA ASP A 91 19.68 7.33 12.57
C ASP A 91 19.34 6.07 13.35
N ILE A 92 18.12 5.56 13.13
CA ILE A 92 17.64 4.32 13.73
C ILE A 92 17.44 3.18 12.71
N GLY A 93 17.63 3.47 11.44
CA GLY A 93 17.39 2.51 10.37
C GLY A 93 18.23 1.25 10.53
N SER A 94 19.52 1.40 10.77
CA SER A 94 20.45 0.28 11.02
C SER A 94 20.10 -0.50 12.28
N GLN A 95 19.76 0.19 13.37
CA GLN A 95 19.41 -0.45 14.64
C GLN A 95 18.12 -1.27 14.53
N ILE A 96 17.16 -0.78 13.73
CA ILE A 96 15.92 -1.51 13.47
C ILE A 96 16.20 -2.74 12.59
N ALA A 97 17.05 -2.60 11.57
CA ALA A 97 17.41 -3.70 10.69
C ALA A 97 18.06 -4.90 11.43
N GLU A 98 18.81 -4.61 12.49
CA GLU A 98 19.49 -5.62 13.32
C GLU A 98 18.60 -6.19 14.44
N ALA A 99 17.39 -5.68 14.65
CA ALA A 99 16.52 -6.14 15.72
C ALA A 99 16.00 -7.56 15.46
N ASP A 100 15.89 -8.34 16.54
CA ASP A 100 15.45 -9.73 16.46
C ASP A 100 14.02 -9.85 15.93
N GLY A 101 13.84 -10.73 14.91
CA GLY A 101 12.58 -10.94 14.21
C GLY A 101 12.33 -10.01 13.01
N VAL A 102 13.24 -9.07 12.71
CA VAL A 102 13.21 -8.29 11.47
C VAL A 102 13.75 -9.14 10.32
N GLY A 103 12.97 -9.33 9.29
CA GLY A 103 13.35 -10.04 8.06
C GLY A 103 14.01 -9.14 7.06
N GLU A 104 13.25 -8.14 6.59
CA GLU A 104 13.72 -7.09 5.68
C GLU A 104 13.29 -5.74 6.26
N SER A 105 14.05 -4.70 5.98
CA SER A 105 13.69 -3.34 6.35
C SER A 105 14.12 -2.34 5.29
N THR A 106 13.30 -1.30 5.09
CA THR A 106 13.63 -0.18 4.22
C THR A 106 13.23 1.13 4.87
N VAL A 107 13.95 2.19 4.56
CA VAL A 107 13.71 3.53 5.11
C VAL A 107 13.00 4.40 4.08
N GLN A 108 12.10 5.24 4.56
CA GLN A 108 11.44 6.24 3.74
C GLN A 108 11.46 7.61 4.41
N THR A 109 11.56 8.66 3.59
CA THR A 109 11.49 10.06 4.03
C THR A 109 10.26 10.72 3.44
N TYR A 110 9.42 11.32 4.27
CA TYR A 110 8.17 11.95 3.88
C TYR A 110 8.27 13.47 3.97
N ILE A 111 8.01 14.15 2.86
CA ILE A 111 8.00 15.60 2.76
C ILE A 111 6.67 16.01 2.14
N SER A 112 5.97 16.95 2.80
CA SER A 112 4.74 17.53 2.25
C SER A 112 5.07 18.72 1.38
N SER A 113 4.69 18.73 0.11
CA SER A 113 4.79 19.94 -0.71
C SER A 113 3.69 20.93 -0.32
N LEU A 114 3.85 22.19 -0.72
CA LEU A 114 2.84 23.24 -0.57
C LEU A 114 2.03 23.39 -1.86
N ALA A 115 0.72 23.61 -1.75
CA ALA A 115 -0.08 24.13 -2.84
C ALA A 115 0.13 25.65 -2.92
N ALA A 116 1.19 26.09 -3.58
CA ALA A 116 1.56 27.50 -3.73
C ALA A 116 2.20 27.70 -5.10
N ALA A 117 2.52 28.93 -5.46
CA ALA A 117 3.16 29.27 -6.75
C ALA A 117 4.50 28.55 -7.01
N CYS A 118 5.08 27.90 -5.99
CA CYS A 118 6.34 27.13 -6.08
C CYS A 118 6.13 25.66 -6.47
N CYS A 119 4.90 25.15 -6.42
CA CYS A 119 4.57 23.75 -6.70
C CYS A 119 3.30 23.70 -7.55
N ASP A 120 3.23 22.76 -8.47
CA ASP A 120 2.04 22.58 -9.31
C ASP A 120 0.85 22.12 -8.47
N GLU A 121 1.10 21.24 -7.48
CA GLU A 121 0.08 20.66 -6.61
C GLU A 121 0.61 20.44 -5.18
N LYS A 122 -0.33 20.25 -4.24
CA LYS A 122 0.01 19.76 -2.91
C LYS A 122 0.11 18.23 -2.96
N VAL A 123 1.33 17.72 -2.91
CA VAL A 123 1.61 16.29 -3.01
C VAL A 123 2.44 15.79 -1.83
N GLN A 124 2.41 14.51 -1.60
CA GLN A 124 3.34 13.83 -0.72
C GLN A 124 4.59 13.45 -1.52
N ILE A 125 5.75 13.94 -1.09
CA ILE A 125 7.04 13.52 -1.64
C ILE A 125 7.56 12.39 -0.75
N ILE A 126 7.89 11.25 -1.36
CA ILE A 126 8.37 10.05 -0.69
C ILE A 126 9.76 9.73 -1.21
N GLY A 127 10.77 9.96 -0.36
CA GLY A 127 12.12 9.49 -0.60
C GLY A 127 12.26 8.02 -0.21
N PHE A 128 12.78 7.19 -1.10
CA PHE A 128 13.01 5.77 -0.86
C PHE A 128 14.33 5.31 -1.46
N ASN A 129 14.86 4.18 -0.99
CA ASN A 129 16.04 3.57 -1.59
C ASN A 129 15.60 2.44 -2.52
N PRO A 130 15.75 2.57 -3.85
CA PRO A 130 15.32 1.54 -4.81
C PRO A 130 15.97 0.16 -4.60
N ASP A 131 17.17 0.11 -4.00
CA ASP A 131 17.91 -1.13 -3.80
C ASP A 131 17.39 -1.96 -2.62
N THR A 132 16.77 -1.30 -1.62
CA THR A 132 16.26 -1.96 -0.41
C THR A 132 14.76 -1.92 -0.29
N ASP A 133 14.09 -1.12 -1.13
CA ASP A 133 12.66 -0.93 -1.04
C ASP A 133 11.89 -2.14 -1.59
N PHE A 134 10.95 -2.61 -0.80
CA PHE A 134 10.04 -3.70 -1.15
C PHE A 134 8.57 -3.25 -1.16
N VAL A 135 8.32 -1.96 -0.99
CA VAL A 135 6.96 -1.38 -0.92
C VAL A 135 6.60 -0.65 -2.20
N ILE A 136 7.46 0.26 -2.65
CA ILE A 136 7.23 1.11 -3.84
C ILE A 136 7.74 0.41 -5.10
N THR A 137 8.89 -0.21 -5.01
CA THR A 137 9.56 -0.89 -6.14
C THR A 137 8.65 -1.88 -6.89
N PRO A 138 7.82 -2.73 -6.23
CA PRO A 138 6.92 -3.63 -6.95
C PRO A 138 5.87 -2.93 -7.83
N TRP A 139 5.44 -1.73 -7.44
CA TRP A 139 4.50 -0.93 -8.24
C TRP A 139 5.21 -0.26 -9.42
N VAL A 140 6.42 0.23 -9.18
CA VAL A 140 7.25 0.89 -10.19
C VAL A 140 7.74 -0.11 -11.23
N ALA A 141 8.18 -1.29 -10.80
CA ALA A 141 8.78 -2.32 -11.68
C ALA A 141 7.85 -2.80 -12.80
N SER A 142 6.54 -2.65 -12.65
CA SER A 142 5.58 -2.98 -13.70
C SER A 142 5.55 -1.97 -14.85
N GLN A 143 6.12 -0.77 -14.68
CA GLN A 143 6.01 0.35 -15.64
C GLN A 143 7.34 1.06 -15.89
N PHE A 144 8.33 0.84 -15.08
CA PHE A 144 9.65 1.44 -15.19
C PHE A 144 10.74 0.38 -15.01
N ASP A 145 11.44 0.09 -16.10
CA ASP A 145 12.52 -0.92 -16.16
C ASP A 145 13.91 -0.28 -16.00
N GLY A 146 13.96 0.93 -15.45
CA GLY A 146 15.17 1.73 -15.28
C GLY A 146 15.54 1.97 -13.83
N THR A 147 16.76 2.50 -13.62
CA THR A 147 17.22 2.99 -12.31
C THR A 147 16.78 4.44 -12.14
N LEU A 148 16.07 4.74 -11.06
CA LEU A 148 15.71 6.11 -10.69
C LEU A 148 16.97 6.89 -10.30
N ARG A 149 17.36 7.85 -11.13
CA ARG A 149 18.56 8.65 -10.91
C ARG A 149 18.27 9.81 -9.97
N ARG A 150 19.32 10.33 -9.34
CA ARG A 150 19.22 11.59 -8.58
C ARG A 150 18.64 12.71 -9.44
N GLY A 151 17.71 13.47 -8.89
CA GLY A 151 17.01 14.56 -9.56
C GLY A 151 15.87 14.13 -10.48
N GLN A 152 15.62 12.84 -10.65
CA GLN A 152 14.43 12.32 -11.33
C GLN A 152 13.35 11.93 -10.32
N ILE A 153 12.12 11.93 -10.80
CA ILE A 153 10.96 11.53 -10.00
C ILE A 153 10.15 10.44 -10.69
N ILE A 154 9.38 9.70 -9.91
CA ILE A 154 8.27 8.89 -10.38
C ILE A 154 7.01 9.57 -9.88
N ALA A 155 6.05 9.81 -10.78
CA ALA A 155 4.79 10.45 -10.47
C ALA A 155 3.71 9.41 -10.18
N GLY A 156 2.89 9.64 -9.16
CA GLY A 156 1.67 8.86 -8.93
C GLY A 156 0.65 9.11 -10.05
N ALA A 157 -0.36 8.24 -10.13
CA ALA A 157 -1.33 8.26 -11.23
C ALA A 157 -2.10 9.58 -11.34
N SER A 158 -2.39 10.23 -10.20
CA SER A 158 -3.16 11.48 -10.14
C SER A 158 -2.30 12.74 -10.26
N ILE A 159 -0.99 12.62 -10.37
CA ILE A 159 -0.09 13.77 -10.47
C ILE A 159 -0.14 14.33 -11.90
N ASN A 160 -0.38 15.63 -12.03
CA ASN A 160 -0.32 16.32 -13.33
C ASN A 160 1.14 16.47 -13.79
N VAL A 161 1.46 15.80 -14.86
CA VAL A 161 2.77 15.90 -15.51
C VAL A 161 2.65 16.91 -16.66
N SER A 162 3.58 17.87 -16.74
CA SER A 162 3.60 18.89 -17.78
C SER A 162 3.89 18.27 -19.17
N ASP A 163 3.60 19.01 -20.24
CA ASP A 163 3.90 18.60 -21.63
C ASP A 163 5.39 18.33 -21.85
N ASN A 164 6.25 18.93 -21.03
CA ASN A 164 7.71 18.71 -21.06
C ASN A 164 8.16 17.48 -20.25
N ASN A 165 7.22 16.67 -19.77
CA ASN A 165 7.47 15.51 -18.92
C ASN A 165 8.19 15.88 -17.61
N THR A 166 7.78 16.98 -16.98
CA THR A 166 8.31 17.47 -15.70
C THR A 166 7.17 17.71 -14.70
N VAL A 167 7.51 17.70 -13.41
CA VAL A 167 6.66 18.18 -12.33
C VAL A 167 7.43 19.25 -11.56
N LYS A 168 6.78 20.37 -11.26
CA LYS A 168 7.39 21.47 -10.52
C LYS A 168 7.17 21.33 -9.03
N LEU A 169 8.25 21.20 -8.27
CA LEU A 169 8.26 21.13 -6.82
C LEU A 169 9.22 22.20 -6.27
N TYR A 170 8.75 23.02 -5.34
CA TYR A 170 9.53 24.10 -4.70
C TYR A 170 10.26 25.02 -5.71
N GLY A 171 9.60 25.36 -6.83
CA GLY A 171 10.15 26.24 -7.85
C GLY A 171 11.10 25.56 -8.85
N HIS A 172 11.43 24.29 -8.67
CA HIS A 172 12.30 23.50 -9.56
C HIS A 172 11.53 22.47 -10.34
N GLU A 173 11.90 22.25 -11.59
CA GLU A 173 11.32 21.23 -12.46
C GLU A 173 12.10 19.93 -12.33
N PHE A 174 11.38 18.85 -12.03
CA PHE A 174 11.92 17.51 -11.92
C PHE A 174 11.47 16.67 -13.10
N PRO A 175 12.37 16.09 -13.91
CA PRO A 175 12.01 15.20 -14.99
C PRO A 175 11.37 13.92 -14.45
N VAL A 176 10.24 13.53 -15.06
CA VAL A 176 9.48 12.34 -14.72
C VAL A 176 10.08 11.14 -15.42
N ALA A 177 10.59 10.18 -14.67
CA ALA A 177 11.12 8.92 -15.20
C ALA A 177 10.00 7.95 -15.56
N ALA A 178 8.93 7.91 -14.75
CA ALA A 178 7.74 7.12 -14.99
C ALA A 178 6.52 7.73 -14.27
N GLN A 179 5.32 7.39 -14.72
CA GLN A 179 4.08 7.65 -14.02
C GLN A 179 3.42 6.31 -13.68
N LEU A 180 3.01 6.15 -12.43
CA LEU A 180 2.37 4.92 -11.96
C LEU A 180 0.96 4.78 -12.53
N ALA A 181 0.50 3.54 -12.71
CA ALA A 181 -0.91 3.27 -12.93
C ALA A 181 -1.71 3.56 -11.66
N ASP A 182 -3.01 3.80 -11.83
CA ASP A 182 -3.94 4.01 -10.73
C ASP A 182 -3.92 2.80 -9.77
N THR A 183 -3.62 3.09 -8.53
CA THR A 183 -3.52 2.10 -7.44
C THR A 183 -4.75 2.14 -6.55
N GLY A 184 -5.55 3.20 -6.61
CA GLY A 184 -6.64 3.49 -5.67
C GLY A 184 -6.16 3.78 -4.25
N THR A 185 -4.89 4.16 -4.08
CA THR A 185 -4.27 4.42 -2.77
C THR A 185 -3.68 5.84 -2.70
N SER A 186 -3.11 6.19 -1.55
CA SER A 186 -2.39 7.46 -1.37
C SER A 186 -1.17 7.62 -2.29
N LEU A 187 -0.67 6.53 -2.86
CA LEU A 187 0.45 6.54 -3.80
C LEU A 187 0.10 7.32 -5.07
N ASP A 188 -1.17 7.36 -5.45
CA ASP A 188 -1.62 8.08 -6.65
C ASP A 188 -1.42 9.59 -6.57
N ASN A 189 -1.47 10.16 -5.35
CA ASN A 189 -1.21 11.57 -5.05
C ASN A 189 0.21 11.83 -4.52
N SER A 190 1.14 10.92 -4.80
CA SER A 190 2.51 11.00 -4.30
C SER A 190 3.53 11.12 -5.42
N VAL A 191 4.65 11.73 -5.09
CA VAL A 191 5.84 11.80 -5.94
C VAL A 191 6.96 11.04 -5.25
N PHE A 192 7.61 10.15 -5.98
CA PHE A 192 8.66 9.29 -5.44
C PHE A 192 10.02 9.75 -5.96
N VAL A 193 10.98 9.84 -5.05
CA VAL A 193 12.36 10.24 -5.35
C VAL A 193 13.34 9.25 -4.72
N ASN A 194 14.52 9.11 -5.35
CA ASN A 194 15.62 8.41 -4.68
C ASN A 194 16.04 9.19 -3.42
N LEU A 195 16.42 8.50 -2.35
CA LEU A 195 16.94 9.14 -1.12
C LEU A 195 18.06 10.13 -1.39
N ASP A 196 18.91 9.90 -2.40
CA ASP A 196 19.95 10.84 -2.81
C ASP A 196 19.42 12.18 -3.32
N THR A 197 18.14 12.24 -3.73
CA THR A 197 17.46 13.46 -4.17
C THR A 197 16.86 14.25 -3.00
N VAL A 198 16.62 13.60 -1.86
CA VAL A 198 16.00 14.25 -0.69
C VAL A 198 16.73 15.51 -0.25
N PRO A 199 18.08 15.55 -0.15
CA PRO A 199 18.79 16.77 0.19
C PRO A 199 18.51 17.95 -0.76
N ASP A 200 18.37 17.67 -2.06
CA ASP A 200 18.06 18.69 -3.06
C ASP A 200 16.65 19.25 -2.83
N VAL A 201 15.66 18.37 -2.61
CA VAL A 201 14.28 18.75 -2.30
C VAL A 201 14.20 19.59 -1.02
N VAL A 202 14.94 19.22 0.03
CA VAL A 202 15.01 19.98 1.29
C VAL A 202 15.59 21.36 1.05
N SER A 203 16.72 21.46 0.32
CA SER A 203 17.34 22.74 -0.02
C SER A 203 16.40 23.64 -0.82
N TYR A 204 15.71 23.10 -1.82
CA TYR A 204 14.73 23.86 -2.62
C TYR A 204 13.53 24.31 -1.77
N SER A 205 13.08 23.49 -0.84
CA SER A 205 12.00 23.87 0.08
C SER A 205 12.39 25.06 0.97
N ALA A 206 13.64 25.08 1.44
CA ALA A 206 14.17 26.19 2.23
C ALA A 206 14.28 27.50 1.42
N GLN A 207 14.69 27.43 0.14
CA GLN A 207 14.80 28.58 -0.75
C GLN A 207 13.46 29.29 -1.00
N VAL A 208 12.35 28.57 -0.98
CA VAL A 208 11.00 29.15 -1.11
C VAL A 208 10.38 29.52 0.25
N GLY A 209 11.16 29.49 1.32
CA GLY A 209 10.72 29.87 2.67
C GLY A 209 9.91 28.79 3.39
N HIS A 210 9.93 27.57 2.89
CA HIS A 210 9.29 26.41 3.50
C HIS A 210 10.33 25.35 3.86
N ALA A 211 11.02 25.53 4.97
CA ALA A 211 11.97 24.55 5.49
C ALA A 211 11.21 23.32 6.02
N ALA A 212 10.83 22.40 5.13
CA ALA A 212 10.10 21.19 5.49
C ALA A 212 10.90 20.30 6.46
N ILE A 213 12.22 20.23 6.25
CA ILE A 213 13.21 19.56 7.11
C ILE A 213 14.39 20.53 7.26
N PRO A 214 14.95 20.72 8.46
CA PRO A 214 16.19 21.50 8.62
C PRO A 214 17.33 20.92 7.78
N GLU A 215 18.15 21.80 7.17
CA GLU A 215 19.23 21.37 6.26
C GLU A 215 20.24 20.42 6.92
N GLU A 216 20.46 20.55 8.22
CA GLU A 216 21.33 19.66 9.00
C GLU A 216 20.87 18.19 9.01
N TYR A 217 19.59 17.94 8.76
CA TYR A 217 18.97 16.60 8.68
C TYR A 217 18.67 16.16 7.25
N ALA A 218 18.89 17.00 6.24
CA ALA A 218 18.47 16.76 4.86
C ALA A 218 18.90 15.40 4.28
N GLY A 219 20.13 14.97 4.60
CA GLY A 219 20.67 13.68 4.13
C GLY A 219 20.51 12.51 5.13
N LYS A 220 19.86 12.75 6.28
CA LYS A 220 19.75 11.78 7.37
C LYS A 220 18.31 11.59 7.87
N ALA A 221 17.39 12.40 7.37
CA ALA A 221 16.00 12.36 7.81
C ALA A 221 15.34 11.07 7.37
N VAL A 222 14.99 10.23 8.34
CA VAL A 222 14.18 9.03 8.17
C VAL A 222 12.82 9.29 8.78
N SER A 223 11.77 9.23 7.99
CA SER A 223 10.39 9.43 8.48
C SER A 223 9.79 8.13 8.99
N ALA A 224 10.03 7.06 8.28
CA ALA A 224 9.55 5.74 8.65
C ALA A 224 10.57 4.65 8.29
N VAL A 225 10.56 3.60 9.08
CA VAL A 225 11.21 2.33 8.73
C VAL A 225 10.12 1.29 8.53
N LEU A 226 10.05 0.77 7.33
CA LEU A 226 9.11 -0.28 6.95
C LEU A 226 9.80 -1.63 7.15
N VAL A 227 9.10 -2.56 7.77
CA VAL A 227 9.66 -3.83 8.22
C VAL A 227 8.79 -4.98 7.75
N LYS A 228 9.42 -5.99 7.18
CA LYS A 228 8.85 -7.34 7.04
C LYS A 228 9.29 -8.17 8.23
N VAL A 229 8.33 -8.81 8.83
CA VAL A 229 8.54 -9.68 9.99
C VAL A 229 9.01 -11.05 9.52
N LYS A 230 10.03 -11.59 10.16
CA LYS A 230 10.49 -12.97 9.93
C LYS A 230 9.39 -13.99 10.26
N ASP A 231 9.36 -15.08 9.50
CA ASP A 231 8.48 -16.21 9.80
C ASP A 231 8.67 -16.69 11.25
N GLY A 232 7.56 -16.93 11.91
CA GLY A 232 7.54 -17.35 13.32
C GLY A 232 7.49 -16.24 14.36
N TYR A 233 7.58 -14.97 13.94
CA TYR A 233 7.41 -13.82 14.82
C TYR A 233 6.06 -13.13 14.58
N SER A 234 5.51 -12.49 15.60
CA SER A 234 4.39 -11.57 15.44
C SER A 234 4.89 -10.12 15.33
N ALA A 235 4.13 -9.25 14.65
CA ALA A 235 4.46 -7.83 14.54
C ALA A 235 4.64 -7.16 15.92
N GLN A 236 3.83 -7.55 16.91
CA GLN A 236 3.94 -7.05 18.29
C GLN A 236 5.24 -7.47 18.99
N GLN A 237 5.70 -8.71 18.76
CA GLN A 237 6.99 -9.17 19.29
C GLN A 237 8.13 -8.39 18.67
N VAL A 238 8.12 -8.23 17.34
CA VAL A 238 9.15 -7.46 16.62
C VAL A 238 9.14 -5.99 17.05
N ALA A 239 7.98 -5.36 17.20
CA ALA A 239 7.87 -4.01 17.75
C ALA A 239 8.52 -3.88 19.14
N SER A 240 8.29 -4.86 20.03
CA SER A 240 8.94 -4.91 21.34
C SER A 240 10.46 -5.07 21.25
N ASN A 241 10.93 -5.90 20.32
CA ASN A 241 12.36 -6.13 20.11
C ASN A 241 13.05 -4.88 19.54
N ILE A 242 12.40 -4.19 18.58
CA ILE A 242 12.86 -2.90 18.05
C ILE A 242 12.97 -1.86 19.15
N ALA A 243 11.96 -1.74 20.03
CA ALA A 243 12.00 -0.81 21.15
C ALA A 243 13.16 -1.10 22.13
N LYS A 244 13.52 -2.36 22.32
CA LYS A 244 14.68 -2.76 23.13
C LYS A 244 16.00 -2.46 22.44
N ALA A 245 16.11 -2.77 21.15
CA ALA A 245 17.32 -2.58 20.35
C ALA A 245 17.68 -1.09 20.19
N THR A 246 16.69 -0.25 19.91
CA THR A 246 16.87 1.20 19.76
C THR A 246 16.98 1.96 21.08
N GLY A 247 16.59 1.35 22.20
CA GLY A 247 16.49 2.03 23.50
C GLY A 247 15.41 3.13 23.55
N ILE A 248 14.61 3.28 22.49
CA ILE A 248 13.57 4.31 22.39
C ILE A 248 12.26 3.71 22.87
N LYS A 249 11.80 4.13 24.05
CA LYS A 249 10.58 3.59 24.69
C LYS A 249 9.28 4.02 24.02
N SER A 250 9.33 4.99 23.11
CA SER A 250 8.14 5.66 22.58
C SER A 250 8.22 5.83 21.07
N LEU A 251 8.36 4.69 20.36
CA LEU A 251 8.18 4.65 18.91
C LEU A 251 6.68 4.58 18.56
N GLY A 252 6.31 5.19 17.44
CA GLY A 252 5.02 4.96 16.82
C GLY A 252 5.07 3.68 15.97
N TYR A 253 4.02 2.85 16.06
CA TYR A 253 3.88 1.67 15.23
C TYR A 253 2.54 1.69 14.51
N VAL A 254 2.56 1.40 13.22
CA VAL A 254 1.38 1.16 12.39
C VAL A 254 1.49 -0.28 11.88
N TYR A 255 0.41 -1.06 12.06
CA TYR A 255 0.35 -2.49 11.74
C TYR A 255 -0.57 -2.75 10.54
#